data_c837b50bbdbb81c3eff7130f244fc45b
#
_entry.id   c837b50bbdbb81c3eff7130f244fc45b
#
_cell.length_a   1.000
_cell.length_b   1.000
_cell.length_c   1.000
_cell.angle_alpha   90.00
_cell.angle_beta   90.00
_cell.angle_gamma   90.00
#
_symmetry.space_group_name_H-M   'P 1'
#
loop_
_entity.id
_entity.type
_entity.pdbx_description
1 polymer ?
#
loop_
_entity_poly.entity_id
_entity_poly.type
_entity_poly.pdbx_seq_one_letter_code
_entity_poly.pdbx_strand_id
1 'polypeptide(L)'
;MRALLRSLLLLLACIAFGARADDAGPPQKEYVPKSGTGRVVVVVSGQTGASNYTSISQDFADAGYYTVLVDGNDLWIKGGGGNALLQGVIARAQASPHAVAGKVGVVCFSLGGAVGLTYATRLPDQVATVVAMYPLTNFIKDPVDFVGKIKVPVLMLAGTADTYHSCCVIEKARELADAAKANPDVAPLFVLHEYPGADHGFNMNTSHQRALVADSRDRAIAQLRQYLVDH
;
A
#
# COMPACT_ATOMS: atom_id res chain seq x y z
N MET A 1 -24.87 63.14 -35.52
CA MET A 1 -23.67 62.29 -35.37
C MET A 1 -24.04 61.18 -34.37
N ARG A 2 -24.26 59.92 -34.83
CA ARG A 2 -24.74 58.81 -34.04
C ARG A 2 -23.56 57.85 -33.79
N ALA A 3 -23.11 57.70 -32.53
CA ALA A 3 -22.11 56.75 -32.13
C ALA A 3 -22.72 55.38 -31.90
N LEU A 4 -22.32 54.36 -32.63
CA LEU A 4 -22.69 52.98 -32.51
C LEU A 4 -21.75 52.29 -31.46
N LEU A 5 -22.34 51.91 -30.32
CA LEU A 5 -21.71 51.09 -29.29
C LEU A 5 -21.83 49.62 -29.74
N ARG A 6 -20.72 48.97 -30.06
CA ARG A 6 -20.65 47.52 -30.33
C ARG A 6 -20.30 46.79 -29.04
N SER A 7 -21.28 46.14 -28.44
CA SER A 7 -21.06 45.20 -27.32
C SER A 7 -20.48 43.89 -27.83
N LEU A 8 -19.26 43.57 -27.38
CA LEU A 8 -18.59 42.31 -27.63
C LEU A 8 -18.95 41.34 -26.50
N LEU A 9 -19.87 40.38 -26.75
CA LEU A 9 -20.14 39.26 -25.87
C LEU A 9 -19.01 38.23 -26.00
N LEU A 10 -18.17 38.09 -24.98
CA LEU A 10 -17.27 36.93 -24.83
C LEU A 10 -18.08 35.72 -24.31
N LEU A 11 -18.32 34.74 -25.19
CA LEU A 11 -18.75 33.41 -24.78
C LEU A 11 -17.55 32.67 -24.16
N LEU A 12 -17.54 32.50 -22.85
CA LEU A 12 -16.68 31.50 -22.20
C LEU A 12 -17.27 30.11 -22.46
N ALA A 13 -16.66 29.36 -23.37
CA ALA A 13 -16.92 27.94 -23.55
C ALA A 13 -16.27 27.19 -22.37
N CYS A 14 -17.06 26.76 -21.39
CA CYS A 14 -16.64 25.77 -20.40
C CYS A 14 -16.46 24.43 -21.12
N ILE A 15 -15.22 24.08 -21.45
CA ILE A 15 -14.90 22.72 -21.89
C ILE A 15 -14.94 21.84 -20.65
N ALA A 16 -16.11 21.20 -20.42
CA ALA A 16 -16.21 20.09 -19.47
C ALA A 16 -15.38 18.93 -20.03
N PHE A 17 -14.20 18.71 -19.49
CA PHE A 17 -13.48 17.46 -19.67
C PHE A 17 -14.32 16.37 -19.02
N GLY A 18 -15.14 15.69 -19.81
CA GLY A 18 -15.78 14.46 -19.40
C GLY A 18 -14.70 13.41 -19.15
N ALA A 19 -14.46 13.05 -17.89
CA ALA A 19 -13.65 11.90 -17.55
C ALA A 19 -14.26 10.68 -18.25
N ARG A 20 -13.48 10.01 -19.11
CA ARG A 20 -13.89 8.77 -19.75
C ARG A 20 -13.99 7.69 -18.67
N ALA A 21 -15.09 6.95 -18.67
CA ALA A 21 -15.36 5.85 -17.74
C ALA A 21 -14.33 4.69 -17.83
N ASP A 22 -13.49 4.67 -18.87
CA ASP A 22 -12.47 3.63 -19.10
C ASP A 22 -11.16 3.83 -18.28
N ASP A 23 -11.02 4.94 -17.55
CA ASP A 23 -9.82 5.27 -16.75
C ASP A 23 -10.00 4.93 -15.25
N ALA A 24 -11.01 4.14 -14.89
CA ALA A 24 -11.40 3.93 -13.50
C ALA A 24 -10.46 3.02 -12.70
N GLY A 25 -9.43 2.39 -13.32
CA GLY A 25 -8.48 1.51 -12.61
C GLY A 25 -9.14 0.47 -11.68
N PRO A 26 -8.38 -0.26 -10.85
CA PRO A 26 -8.93 -1.25 -9.93
C PRO A 26 -9.97 -0.67 -8.96
N PRO A 27 -11.06 -1.38 -8.66
CA PRO A 27 -12.04 -0.97 -7.65
C PRO A 27 -11.37 -0.74 -6.28
N GLN A 28 -11.85 0.29 -5.56
CA GLN A 28 -11.38 0.63 -4.21
C GLN A 28 -12.57 0.59 -3.26
N LYS A 29 -12.39 -0.03 -2.08
CA LYS A 29 -13.33 0.09 -0.98
C LYS A 29 -12.77 1.05 0.06
N GLU A 30 -13.55 2.05 0.42
CA GLU A 30 -13.13 3.13 1.32
C GLU A 30 -13.61 2.90 2.75
N TYR A 31 -12.78 3.33 3.70
CA TYR A 31 -13.07 3.34 5.14
C TYR A 31 -12.66 4.71 5.67
N VAL A 32 -13.67 5.49 6.07
CA VAL A 32 -13.50 6.86 6.54
C VAL A 32 -13.31 6.86 8.05
N PRO A 33 -12.28 7.53 8.59
CA PRO A 33 -12.10 7.63 10.03
C PRO A 33 -13.19 8.46 10.68
N LYS A 34 -13.40 8.31 12.00
CA LYS A 34 -14.40 9.05 12.76
C LYS A 34 -14.24 10.56 12.69
N SER A 35 -13.02 11.05 12.49
CA SER A 35 -12.70 12.46 12.22
C SER A 35 -13.26 12.99 10.90
N GLY A 36 -13.70 12.13 10.00
CA GLY A 36 -14.14 12.47 8.65
C GLY A 36 -12.99 12.60 7.63
N THR A 37 -11.78 12.87 8.09
CA THR A 37 -10.56 12.98 7.24
C THR A 37 -9.37 12.32 7.92
N GLY A 38 -8.39 11.84 7.12
CA GLY A 38 -7.17 11.24 7.62
C GLY A 38 -6.08 11.12 6.56
N ARG A 39 -4.84 10.88 6.99
CA ARG A 39 -3.76 10.48 6.09
C ARG A 39 -4.14 9.17 5.39
N VAL A 40 -3.77 9.06 4.12
CA VAL A 40 -4.18 7.92 3.30
C VAL A 40 -3.35 6.69 3.63
N VAL A 41 -4.04 5.57 3.85
CA VAL A 41 -3.45 4.22 3.90
C VAL A 41 -4.07 3.37 2.78
N VAL A 42 -3.22 2.84 1.90
CA VAL A 42 -3.62 1.89 0.87
C VAL A 42 -3.37 0.48 1.38
N VAL A 43 -4.43 -0.29 1.52
CA VAL A 43 -4.39 -1.72 1.88
C VAL A 43 -4.46 -2.55 0.59
N VAL A 44 -3.46 -3.41 0.37
CA VAL A 44 -3.41 -4.31 -0.79
C VAL A 44 -3.59 -5.74 -0.33
N SER A 45 -4.69 -6.38 -0.75
CA SER A 45 -5.05 -7.72 -0.31
C SER A 45 -4.10 -8.81 -0.81
N GLY A 46 -4.14 -9.97 -0.16
CA GLY A 46 -3.54 -11.20 -0.69
C GLY A 46 -4.37 -11.83 -1.83
N GLN A 47 -3.92 -12.98 -2.30
CA GLN A 47 -4.54 -13.74 -3.39
C GLN A 47 -6.00 -14.13 -3.13
N THR A 48 -6.41 -14.26 -1.88
CA THR A 48 -7.79 -14.62 -1.51
C THR A 48 -8.80 -13.50 -1.72
N GLY A 49 -8.37 -12.33 -2.16
CA GLY A 49 -9.22 -11.19 -2.51
C GLY A 49 -9.47 -10.22 -1.37
N ALA A 50 -9.92 -9.02 -1.73
CA ALA A 50 -10.10 -7.90 -0.82
C ALA A 50 -11.06 -8.16 0.34
N SER A 51 -12.09 -9.00 0.16
CA SER A 51 -13.12 -9.26 1.19
C SER A 51 -12.56 -9.75 2.52
N ASN A 52 -11.43 -10.47 2.50
CA ASN A 52 -10.79 -11.02 3.70
C ASN A 52 -10.01 -9.97 4.52
N TYR A 53 -9.82 -8.77 3.99
CA TYR A 53 -9.03 -7.70 4.61
C TYR A 53 -9.88 -6.50 5.05
N THR A 54 -11.20 -6.66 5.06
CA THR A 54 -12.14 -5.60 5.48
C THR A 54 -11.98 -5.20 6.95
N SER A 55 -11.75 -6.17 7.83
CA SER A 55 -11.58 -5.93 9.27
C SER A 55 -10.31 -5.11 9.55
N ILE A 56 -9.17 -5.52 9.01
CA ILE A 56 -7.91 -4.79 9.23
C ILE A 56 -7.95 -3.40 8.58
N SER A 57 -8.67 -3.23 7.46
CA SER A 57 -8.88 -1.92 6.85
C SER A 57 -9.72 -0.99 7.74
N GLN A 58 -10.74 -1.54 8.41
CA GLN A 58 -11.51 -0.81 9.40
C GLN A 58 -10.66 -0.44 10.63
N ASP A 59 -9.79 -1.34 11.09
CA ASP A 59 -8.88 -1.07 12.21
C ASP A 59 -7.97 0.14 11.92
N PHE A 60 -7.49 0.30 10.68
CA PHE A 60 -6.72 1.49 10.29
C PHE A 60 -7.58 2.75 10.25
N ALA A 61 -8.83 2.65 9.79
CA ALA A 61 -9.75 3.79 9.84
C ALA A 61 -10.09 4.18 11.30
N ASP A 62 -10.29 3.21 12.18
CA ASP A 62 -10.50 3.45 13.61
C ASP A 62 -9.26 4.07 14.29
N ALA A 63 -8.05 3.80 13.76
CA ALA A 63 -6.80 4.44 14.18
C ALA A 63 -6.61 5.86 13.62
N GLY A 64 -7.55 6.38 12.80
CA GLY A 64 -7.59 7.76 12.31
C GLY A 64 -7.11 7.93 10.85
N TYR A 65 -6.86 6.85 10.12
CA TYR A 65 -6.43 6.91 8.72
C TYR A 65 -7.63 6.85 7.76
N TYR A 66 -7.60 7.64 6.68
CA TYR A 66 -8.47 7.37 5.54
C TYR A 66 -7.90 6.18 4.78
N THR A 67 -8.60 5.06 4.82
CA THR A 67 -8.10 3.78 4.32
C THR A 67 -8.83 3.36 3.04
N VAL A 68 -8.08 2.95 2.03
CA VAL A 68 -8.62 2.37 0.80
C VAL A 68 -8.09 0.94 0.64
N LEU A 69 -9.02 0.00 0.43
CA LEU A 69 -8.71 -1.42 0.22
C LEU A 69 -8.86 -1.75 -1.26
N VAL A 70 -7.82 -2.35 -1.84
CA VAL A 70 -7.79 -2.83 -3.23
C VAL A 70 -7.43 -4.30 -3.30
N ASP A 71 -7.87 -4.97 -4.35
CA ASP A 71 -7.52 -6.37 -4.58
C ASP A 71 -6.09 -6.47 -5.15
N GLY A 72 -5.22 -7.25 -4.49
CA GLY A 72 -3.85 -7.48 -4.94
C GLY A 72 -3.78 -8.20 -6.29
N ASN A 73 -4.80 -9.01 -6.62
CA ASN A 73 -4.87 -9.69 -7.92
C ASN A 73 -5.00 -8.70 -9.09
N ASP A 74 -5.65 -7.56 -8.88
CA ASP A 74 -5.80 -6.51 -9.89
C ASP A 74 -4.52 -5.71 -10.12
N LEU A 75 -3.59 -5.76 -9.17
CA LEU A 75 -2.31 -5.02 -9.21
C LEU A 75 -1.11 -5.90 -9.60
N TRP A 76 -1.17 -7.22 -9.33
CA TRP A 76 -0.09 -8.15 -9.66
C TRP A 76 -0.27 -8.72 -11.06
N ILE A 77 0.10 -7.94 -12.09
CA ILE A 77 -0.14 -8.29 -13.49
C ILE A 77 1.12 -8.89 -14.12
N LYS A 78 0.96 -10.07 -14.75
CA LYS A 78 2.01 -10.68 -15.57
C LYS A 78 2.36 -9.76 -16.75
N GLY A 79 3.64 -9.47 -16.93
CA GLY A 79 4.10 -8.61 -18.03
C GLY A 79 4.23 -7.13 -17.71
N GLY A 80 3.89 -6.69 -16.48
CA GLY A 80 4.04 -5.31 -16.04
C GLY A 80 2.72 -4.55 -16.00
N GLY A 81 2.78 -3.24 -15.72
CA GLY A 81 1.59 -2.38 -15.60
C GLY A 81 1.11 -2.17 -14.16
N GLY A 82 1.40 -3.08 -13.23
CA GLY A 82 0.96 -2.96 -11.83
C GLY A 82 1.45 -1.70 -11.12
N ASN A 83 2.63 -1.20 -11.50
CA ASN A 83 3.13 0.09 -10.97
C ASN A 83 2.22 1.25 -11.34
N ALA A 84 1.80 1.37 -12.59
CA ALA A 84 0.90 2.44 -13.04
C ALA A 84 -0.47 2.32 -12.39
N LEU A 85 -0.98 1.08 -12.22
CA LEU A 85 -2.25 0.83 -11.54
C LEU A 85 -2.19 1.23 -10.06
N LEU A 86 -1.11 0.90 -9.35
CA LEU A 86 -0.92 1.33 -7.97
C LEU A 86 -0.85 2.86 -7.85
N GLN A 87 -0.14 3.53 -8.76
CA GLN A 87 -0.12 5.00 -8.80
C GLN A 87 -1.51 5.58 -9.06
N GLY A 88 -2.30 4.97 -9.93
CA GLY A 88 -3.71 5.35 -10.16
C GLY A 88 -4.57 5.18 -8.90
N VAL A 89 -4.38 4.08 -8.14
CA VAL A 89 -5.01 3.86 -6.83
C VAL A 89 -4.66 4.98 -5.86
N ILE A 90 -3.37 5.30 -5.73
CA ILE A 90 -2.89 6.36 -4.83
C ILE A 90 -3.47 7.71 -5.22
N ALA A 91 -3.45 8.06 -6.51
CA ALA A 91 -3.97 9.33 -7.01
C ALA A 91 -5.46 9.49 -6.72
N ARG A 92 -6.28 8.44 -6.96
CA ARG A 92 -7.71 8.48 -6.64
C ARG A 92 -7.97 8.61 -5.14
N ALA A 93 -7.22 7.88 -4.31
CA ALA A 93 -7.33 7.97 -2.86
C ALA A 93 -7.00 9.38 -2.36
N GLN A 94 -5.95 10.00 -2.90
CA GLN A 94 -5.55 11.36 -2.56
C GLN A 94 -6.53 12.44 -3.06
N ALA A 95 -7.30 12.16 -4.12
CA ALA A 95 -8.33 13.07 -4.63
C ALA A 95 -9.63 13.03 -3.81
N SER A 96 -9.77 12.10 -2.86
CA SER A 96 -10.96 12.00 -1.99
C SER A 96 -11.06 13.21 -1.05
N PRO A 97 -12.27 13.71 -0.77
CA PRO A 97 -12.49 14.76 0.26
C PRO A 97 -12.14 14.27 1.67
N HIS A 98 -11.97 12.97 1.87
CA HIS A 98 -11.55 12.36 3.13
C HIS A 98 -10.02 12.27 3.30
N ALA A 99 -9.26 12.56 2.24
CA ALA A 99 -7.80 12.47 2.27
C ALA A 99 -7.17 13.75 2.83
N VAL A 100 -6.31 13.61 3.83
CA VAL A 100 -5.34 14.64 4.19
C VAL A 100 -4.16 14.51 3.23
N ALA A 101 -3.82 15.59 2.55
CA ALA A 101 -2.77 15.62 1.52
C ALA A 101 -1.39 15.17 2.06
N GLY A 102 -0.58 14.53 1.22
CA GLY A 102 0.78 14.09 1.53
C GLY A 102 1.06 12.69 1.01
N LYS A 103 2.20 12.09 1.39
CA LYS A 103 2.54 10.72 1.02
C LYS A 103 1.60 9.73 1.71
N VAL A 104 1.39 8.57 1.08
CA VAL A 104 0.53 7.51 1.61
C VAL A 104 1.33 6.44 2.36
N GLY A 105 0.70 5.73 3.29
CA GLY A 105 1.18 4.45 3.78
C GLY A 105 0.63 3.31 2.91
N VAL A 106 1.42 2.27 2.70
CA VAL A 106 0.96 1.05 2.02
C VAL A 106 1.08 -0.13 2.96
N VAL A 107 -0.03 -0.81 3.24
CA VAL A 107 -0.05 -2.06 4.02
C VAL A 107 -0.50 -3.19 3.10
N CYS A 108 0.31 -4.21 2.96
CA CYS A 108 0.13 -5.21 1.92
C CYS A 108 0.38 -6.64 2.46
N PHE A 109 -0.36 -7.61 1.91
CA PHE A 109 -0.47 -8.95 2.45
C PHE A 109 -0.20 -10.00 1.38
N SER A 110 0.63 -11.01 1.66
CA SER A 110 0.83 -12.17 0.77
C SER A 110 1.15 -11.74 -0.68
N LEU A 111 0.28 -12.02 -1.66
CA LEU A 111 0.40 -11.56 -3.04
C LEU A 111 0.50 -10.02 -3.12
N GLY A 112 -0.34 -9.30 -2.36
CA GLY A 112 -0.24 -7.84 -2.25
C GLY A 112 1.09 -7.38 -1.69
N GLY A 113 1.75 -8.20 -0.87
CA GLY A 113 3.12 -7.99 -0.40
C GLY A 113 4.13 -7.91 -1.55
N ALA A 114 3.96 -8.74 -2.59
CA ALA A 114 4.76 -8.62 -3.81
C ALA A 114 4.54 -7.28 -4.53
N VAL A 115 3.28 -6.80 -4.58
CA VAL A 115 2.93 -5.46 -5.11
C VAL A 115 3.64 -4.37 -4.31
N GLY A 116 3.49 -4.37 -2.98
CA GLY A 116 4.12 -3.38 -2.09
C GLY A 116 5.63 -3.35 -2.24
N LEU A 117 6.29 -4.51 -2.14
CA LEU A 117 7.74 -4.63 -2.22
C LEU A 117 8.29 -4.30 -3.61
N THR A 118 7.54 -4.61 -4.69
CA THR A 118 8.02 -4.37 -6.07
C THR A 118 7.74 -2.96 -6.56
N TYR A 119 6.57 -2.40 -6.21
CA TYR A 119 6.13 -1.12 -6.76
C TYR A 119 6.16 0.00 -5.73
N ALA A 120 5.50 -0.15 -4.58
CA ALA A 120 5.36 0.94 -3.60
C ALA A 120 6.72 1.39 -3.03
N THR A 121 7.66 0.46 -2.79
CA THR A 121 9.00 0.80 -2.28
C THR A 121 9.84 1.64 -3.23
N ARG A 122 9.42 1.80 -4.50
CA ARG A 122 10.11 2.57 -5.54
C ARG A 122 9.44 3.91 -5.85
N LEU A 123 8.46 4.31 -5.02
CA LEU A 123 7.68 5.54 -5.20
C LEU A 123 7.92 6.53 -4.03
N PRO A 124 9.17 6.98 -3.78
CA PRO A 124 9.50 7.79 -2.61
C PRO A 124 8.78 9.14 -2.58
N ASP A 125 8.29 9.64 -3.73
CA ASP A 125 7.54 10.89 -3.81
C ASP A 125 6.07 10.72 -3.41
N GLN A 126 5.53 9.50 -3.48
CA GLN A 126 4.11 9.21 -3.21
C GLN A 126 3.90 8.37 -1.95
N VAL A 127 4.86 7.52 -1.58
CA VAL A 127 4.77 6.57 -0.48
C VAL A 127 5.74 6.94 0.63
N ALA A 128 5.23 7.03 1.85
CA ALA A 128 6.02 7.32 3.05
C ALA A 128 6.62 6.05 3.67
N THR A 129 5.87 4.95 3.64
CA THR A 129 6.28 3.67 4.23
C THR A 129 5.48 2.50 3.66
N VAL A 130 6.08 1.31 3.71
CA VAL A 130 5.43 0.04 3.36
C VAL A 130 5.47 -0.91 4.54
N VAL A 131 4.33 -1.50 4.89
CA VAL A 131 4.24 -2.65 5.81
C VAL A 131 3.87 -3.87 4.99
N ALA A 132 4.74 -4.86 4.92
CA ALA A 132 4.53 -6.09 4.17
C ALA A 132 4.35 -7.28 5.12
N MET A 133 3.15 -7.85 5.19
CA MET A 133 2.83 -8.99 6.05
C MET A 133 2.86 -10.29 5.26
N TYR A 134 3.66 -11.25 5.72
CA TYR A 134 3.88 -12.56 5.07
C TYR A 134 3.93 -12.46 3.53
N PRO A 135 4.78 -11.54 2.99
CA PRO A 135 4.73 -11.21 1.57
C PRO A 135 5.13 -12.37 0.68
N LEU A 136 4.51 -12.47 -0.50
CA LEU A 136 4.98 -13.35 -1.55
C LEU A 136 6.35 -12.87 -2.04
N THR A 137 7.38 -13.70 -1.87
CA THR A 137 8.78 -13.36 -2.14
C THR A 137 9.51 -14.39 -3.02
N ASN A 138 8.92 -15.55 -3.30
CA ASN A 138 9.56 -16.64 -4.04
C ASN A 138 9.93 -16.29 -5.50
N PHE A 139 9.37 -15.23 -6.07
CA PHE A 139 9.72 -14.74 -7.40
C PHE A 139 11.06 -13.99 -7.42
N ILE A 140 11.56 -13.55 -6.24
CA ILE A 140 12.80 -12.77 -6.13
C ILE A 140 13.99 -13.72 -6.27
N LYS A 141 14.70 -13.60 -7.40
CA LYS A 141 15.86 -14.46 -7.72
C LYS A 141 17.18 -13.90 -7.20
N ASP A 142 17.31 -12.58 -7.20
CA ASP A 142 18.49 -11.85 -6.72
C ASP A 142 18.07 -10.88 -5.61
N PRO A 143 18.27 -11.24 -4.33
CA PRO A 143 17.95 -10.38 -3.19
C PRO A 143 18.72 -9.07 -3.20
N VAL A 144 19.99 -9.06 -3.63
CA VAL A 144 20.84 -7.85 -3.62
C VAL A 144 20.35 -6.83 -4.63
N ASP A 145 20.10 -7.26 -5.87
CA ASP A 145 19.51 -6.39 -6.91
C ASP A 145 18.12 -5.90 -6.52
N PHE A 146 17.32 -6.77 -5.89
CA PHE A 146 15.96 -6.42 -5.50
C PHE A 146 15.93 -5.34 -4.41
N VAL A 147 16.67 -5.54 -3.30
CA VAL A 147 16.67 -4.57 -2.19
C VAL A 147 17.38 -3.26 -2.57
N GLY A 148 18.37 -3.29 -3.46
CA GLY A 148 19.03 -2.08 -3.96
C GLY A 148 18.10 -1.08 -4.65
N LYS A 149 16.89 -1.52 -5.02
CA LYS A 149 15.84 -0.68 -5.62
C LYS A 149 14.87 -0.06 -4.60
N ILE A 150 14.97 -0.43 -3.33
CA ILE A 150 14.12 0.10 -2.25
C ILE A 150 14.53 1.55 -1.94
N LYS A 151 13.54 2.44 -1.93
CA LYS A 151 13.71 3.88 -1.66
C LYS A 151 12.77 4.39 -0.56
N VAL A 152 11.99 3.47 0.05
CA VAL A 152 10.96 3.80 1.03
C VAL A 152 11.13 2.87 2.24
N PRO A 153 10.96 3.36 3.47
CA PRO A 153 10.98 2.54 4.67
C PRO A 153 10.04 1.34 4.60
N VAL A 154 10.55 0.16 4.93
CA VAL A 154 9.83 -1.11 4.91
C VAL A 154 9.85 -1.76 6.28
N LEU A 155 8.69 -2.12 6.79
CA LEU A 155 8.53 -3.10 7.85
C LEU A 155 8.00 -4.40 7.25
N MET A 156 8.80 -5.46 7.27
CA MET A 156 8.38 -6.79 6.86
C MET A 156 8.05 -7.62 8.10
N LEU A 157 6.85 -8.18 8.14
CA LEU A 157 6.36 -9.08 9.19
C LEU A 157 6.23 -10.48 8.61
N ALA A 158 7.00 -11.44 9.11
CA ALA A 158 7.07 -12.79 8.55
C ALA A 158 6.95 -13.87 9.62
N GLY A 159 6.17 -14.92 9.35
CA GLY A 159 6.01 -16.09 10.21
C GLY A 159 7.12 -17.11 9.96
N THR A 160 7.71 -17.67 11.02
CA THR A 160 8.79 -18.64 10.87
C THR A 160 8.28 -20.04 10.49
N ALA A 161 6.98 -20.32 10.60
CA ALA A 161 6.35 -21.58 10.18
C ALA A 161 5.54 -21.43 8.88
N ASP A 162 5.66 -20.28 8.17
CA ASP A 162 4.96 -20.07 6.91
C ASP A 162 5.50 -20.96 5.79
N THR A 163 4.71 -21.96 5.43
CA THR A 163 5.02 -22.91 4.33
C THR A 163 4.00 -22.80 3.19
N TYR A 164 3.11 -21.81 3.23
CA TYR A 164 2.00 -21.68 2.28
C TYR A 164 2.50 -21.60 0.84
N HIS A 165 2.22 -22.67 0.06
CA HIS A 165 2.63 -22.81 -1.35
C HIS A 165 4.11 -22.44 -1.61
N SER A 166 4.99 -22.55 -0.62
CA SER A 166 6.39 -22.11 -0.68
C SER A 166 6.59 -20.68 -1.19
N CYS A 167 5.57 -19.81 -1.01
CA CYS A 167 5.60 -18.46 -1.57
C CYS A 167 6.31 -17.46 -0.67
N CYS A 168 6.25 -17.71 0.65
CA CYS A 168 6.40 -16.67 1.66
C CYS A 168 7.31 -17.14 2.81
N VAL A 169 8.19 -18.09 2.50
CA VAL A 169 9.05 -18.76 3.48
C VAL A 169 10.02 -17.81 4.15
N ILE A 170 10.26 -18.03 5.44
CA ILE A 170 11.08 -17.16 6.28
C ILE A 170 12.52 -17.02 5.76
N GLU A 171 13.09 -18.06 5.15
CA GLU A 171 14.43 -18.04 4.60
C GLU A 171 14.59 -16.93 3.57
N LYS A 172 13.58 -16.73 2.69
CA LYS A 172 13.61 -15.68 1.70
C LYS A 172 13.50 -14.29 2.32
N ALA A 173 12.69 -14.13 3.38
CA ALA A 173 12.61 -12.88 4.14
C ALA A 173 13.95 -12.53 4.79
N ARG A 174 14.66 -13.53 5.34
CA ARG A 174 16.01 -13.37 5.92
C ARG A 174 17.04 -13.00 4.87
N GLU A 175 17.04 -13.67 3.70
CA GLU A 175 17.92 -13.31 2.58
C GLU A 175 17.75 -11.84 2.15
N LEU A 176 16.52 -11.33 2.12
CA LEU A 176 16.23 -9.92 1.81
C LEU A 176 16.74 -9.00 2.92
N ALA A 177 16.53 -9.36 4.19
CA ALA A 177 17.02 -8.57 5.33
C ALA A 177 18.54 -8.52 5.39
N ASP A 178 19.22 -9.64 5.11
CA ASP A 178 20.70 -9.71 5.07
C ASP A 178 21.25 -8.88 3.92
N ALA A 179 20.64 -8.97 2.73
CA ALA A 179 21.02 -8.14 1.59
C ALA A 179 20.78 -6.64 1.86
N ALA A 180 19.67 -6.29 2.52
CA ALA A 180 19.38 -4.91 2.92
C ALA A 180 20.42 -4.40 3.92
N LYS A 181 20.74 -5.20 4.94
CA LYS A 181 21.77 -4.87 5.95
C LYS A 181 23.14 -4.65 5.35
N ALA A 182 23.49 -5.38 4.30
CA ALA A 182 24.75 -5.26 3.58
C ALA A 182 24.82 -4.00 2.68
N ASN A 183 23.70 -3.35 2.39
CA ASN A 183 23.62 -2.13 1.59
C ASN A 183 23.40 -0.91 2.48
N PRO A 184 24.40 -0.01 2.64
CA PRO A 184 24.30 1.13 3.57
C PRO A 184 23.16 2.10 3.26
N ASP A 185 22.72 2.21 2.00
CA ASP A 185 21.62 3.08 1.61
C ASP A 185 20.25 2.47 1.96
N VAL A 186 20.18 1.15 2.13
CA VAL A 186 18.92 0.42 2.38
C VAL A 186 18.82 -0.07 3.83
N ALA A 187 19.96 -0.31 4.50
CA ALA A 187 19.99 -0.79 5.87
C ALA A 187 19.09 0.02 6.84
N PRO A 188 19.05 1.36 6.79
CA PRO A 188 18.15 2.14 7.65
C PRO A 188 16.68 2.09 7.24
N LEU A 189 16.39 1.59 6.03
CA LEU A 189 15.05 1.56 5.46
C LEU A 189 14.35 0.21 5.65
N PHE A 190 15.06 -0.88 5.96
CA PHE A 190 14.46 -2.22 5.95
C PHE A 190 14.54 -2.88 7.32
N VAL A 191 13.38 -3.22 7.86
CA VAL A 191 13.24 -3.95 9.13
C VAL A 191 12.46 -5.23 8.89
N LEU A 192 13.05 -6.38 9.25
CA LEU A 192 12.37 -7.66 9.34
C LEU A 192 12.00 -7.92 10.80
N HIS A 193 10.72 -8.19 11.06
CA HIS A 193 10.24 -8.74 12.32
C HIS A 193 9.71 -10.15 12.11
N GLU A 194 10.29 -11.10 12.81
CA GLU A 194 9.91 -12.51 12.72
C GLU A 194 8.93 -12.86 13.84
N TYR A 195 7.89 -13.63 13.48
CA TYR A 195 6.96 -14.23 14.43
C TYR A 195 7.25 -15.72 14.58
N PRO A 196 7.88 -16.14 15.69
CA PRO A 196 8.19 -17.54 15.93
C PRO A 196 6.94 -18.43 15.91
N GLY A 197 6.96 -19.49 15.09
CA GLY A 197 5.87 -20.45 14.97
C GLY A 197 4.62 -19.92 14.27
N ALA A 198 4.62 -18.68 13.76
CA ALA A 198 3.51 -18.15 12.99
C ALA A 198 3.45 -18.76 11.59
N ASP A 199 2.25 -19.10 11.16
CA ASP A 199 1.94 -19.58 9.81
C ASP A 199 1.48 -18.44 8.88
N HIS A 200 1.10 -18.79 7.64
CA HIS A 200 0.58 -17.83 6.67
C HIS A 200 -0.76 -17.24 7.13
N GLY A 201 -0.92 -15.93 6.99
CA GLY A 201 -2.16 -15.27 7.38
C GLY A 201 -2.35 -15.11 8.90
N PHE A 202 -1.27 -15.11 9.67
CA PHE A 202 -1.31 -15.01 11.14
C PHE A 202 -2.05 -13.77 11.67
N ASN A 203 -2.23 -12.74 10.86
CA ASN A 203 -2.96 -11.52 11.22
C ASN A 203 -4.45 -11.55 10.88
N MET A 204 -4.96 -12.62 10.27
CA MET A 204 -6.36 -12.72 9.87
C MET A 204 -7.24 -13.12 11.06
N ASN A 205 -8.50 -12.62 11.10
CA ASN A 205 -9.44 -12.94 12.17
C ASN A 205 -9.75 -14.44 12.29
N THR A 206 -9.52 -15.21 11.25
CA THR A 206 -9.64 -16.67 11.22
C THR A 206 -8.42 -17.38 11.80
N SER A 207 -7.33 -16.65 12.07
CA SER A 207 -6.12 -17.23 12.67
C SER A 207 -6.40 -17.73 14.09
N HIS A 208 -5.90 -18.92 14.39
CA HIS A 208 -5.86 -19.47 15.76
C HIS A 208 -4.84 -18.70 16.64
N GLN A 209 -3.96 -17.93 16.05
CA GLN A 209 -2.88 -17.16 16.71
C GLN A 209 -3.32 -15.72 17.04
N ARG A 210 -4.41 -15.58 17.79
CA ARG A 210 -5.06 -14.28 18.07
C ARG A 210 -4.16 -13.20 18.64
N ALA A 211 -3.15 -13.56 19.44
CA ALA A 211 -2.19 -12.61 19.98
C ALA A 211 -1.37 -11.95 18.87
N LEU A 212 -1.06 -12.68 17.80
CA LEU A 212 -0.32 -12.15 16.67
C LEU A 212 -1.15 -11.20 15.81
N VAL A 213 -2.47 -11.39 15.76
CA VAL A 213 -3.41 -10.48 15.07
C VAL A 213 -3.30 -9.07 15.66
N ALA A 214 -3.35 -8.97 16.99
CA ALA A 214 -3.24 -7.67 17.68
C ALA A 214 -1.84 -7.07 17.52
N ASP A 215 -0.79 -7.84 17.80
CA ASP A 215 0.60 -7.35 17.74
C ASP A 215 0.99 -6.89 16.32
N SER A 216 0.65 -7.66 15.28
CA SER A 216 0.97 -7.29 13.91
C SER A 216 0.23 -6.04 13.43
N ARG A 217 -1.03 -5.87 13.84
CA ARG A 217 -1.81 -4.65 13.60
C ARG A 217 -1.16 -3.45 14.30
N ASP A 218 -0.83 -3.60 15.58
CA ASP A 218 -0.27 -2.51 16.39
C ASP A 218 1.10 -2.08 15.88
N ARG A 219 1.94 -3.02 15.39
CA ARG A 219 3.20 -2.71 14.69
C ARG A 219 2.97 -1.98 13.39
N ALA A 220 1.99 -2.39 12.60
CA ALA A 220 1.63 -1.68 11.36
C ALA A 220 1.20 -0.24 11.67
N ILE A 221 0.34 -0.03 12.68
CA ILE A 221 -0.09 1.30 13.11
C ILE A 221 1.09 2.12 13.63
N ALA A 222 2.00 1.53 14.39
CA ALA A 222 3.20 2.22 14.88
C ALA A 222 4.11 2.67 13.72
N GLN A 223 4.32 1.81 12.72
CA GLN A 223 5.07 2.15 11.51
C GLN A 223 4.39 3.30 10.74
N LEU A 224 3.07 3.23 10.54
CA LEU A 224 2.31 4.28 9.89
C LEU A 224 2.43 5.61 10.65
N ARG A 225 2.29 5.61 11.97
CA ARG A 225 2.45 6.80 12.82
C ARG A 225 3.84 7.42 12.73
N GLN A 226 4.88 6.59 12.63
CA GLN A 226 6.26 7.07 12.52
C GLN A 226 6.51 7.83 11.20
N TYR A 227 5.89 7.42 10.10
CA TYR A 227 6.21 7.93 8.76
C TYR A 227 5.10 8.77 8.12
N LEU A 228 3.85 8.66 8.58
CA LEU A 228 2.74 9.50 8.13
C LEU A 228 2.51 10.69 9.10
N VAL A 229 3.58 11.38 9.42
CA VAL A 229 3.52 12.58 10.27
C VAL A 229 3.13 13.81 9.46
N ASP A 230 2.48 14.76 10.14
CA ASP A 230 2.22 16.09 9.58
C ASP A 230 3.53 16.90 9.61
N HIS A 231 3.95 17.35 8.42
CA HIS A 231 5.06 18.31 8.26
C HIS A 231 4.51 19.67 7.87
#